data_7aa979b2ac5270f5f3e04c8744f932ca
#
_entry.id   7aa979b2ac5270f5f3e04c8744f932ca
#
_cell.length_a   1.000
_cell.length_b   1.000
_cell.length_c   1.000
_cell.angle_alpha   90.00
_cell.angle_beta   90.00
_cell.angle_gamma   90.00
#
_symmetry.space_group_name_H-M   'P 1'
#
loop_
_entity.id
_entity.type
_entity.pdbx_description
1 polymer ?
#
loop_
_entity_poly.entity_id
_entity_poly.type
_entity_poly.pdbx_seq_one_letter_code
_entity_poly.pdbx_strand_id
1 'polypeptide(L)'
;MPQRPSRSNAISRRTVLQTGAAGAALAVLGAPRIARSQSGPKIRIGYWPIAAGLPFYAAVELGYFKEAGLNVEALKFAGAQQIMEGMLSDRCDGSANGTGSANIAIGEIAAPGSFKIFCSNPSNVKNVLDEVIVPAASTAKTMADLKGKRVGSGPGIQNVTLAKTVLERGGATGATVVELPIGQHVAALAAGQLDGCYTLEPTGTIGRLNGTTKVLEAGVIAKYVLGDPMAPWFGGSASLTSAFIKANPAEAKKFITAYGKGVNYVRTKSAEARQYLKGYTAIEGALTSEVPLAAYMMYDEFKPADVAHFQKFFDLFSEKGIFTSRLMVDTMLYKG
;
A
#
# COMPACT_ATOMS: atom_id res chain seq x y z
N MET A 1 63.77 35.13 -31.76
CA MET A 1 63.73 36.35 -32.58
C MET A 1 62.89 36.05 -33.83
N PRO A 2 62.15 36.97 -34.37
CA PRO A 2 61.01 37.74 -33.89
C PRO A 2 59.77 37.42 -34.82
N GLN A 3 58.59 37.75 -34.74
CA GLN A 3 57.87 39.04 -34.59
C GLN A 3 56.39 38.81 -34.54
N ARG A 4 55.66 39.60 -33.77
CA ARG A 4 54.29 40.02 -33.94
C ARG A 4 54.16 40.91 -35.20
N PRO A 5 52.95 41.29 -35.70
CA PRO A 5 51.74 41.64 -34.92
C PRO A 5 50.35 41.40 -35.62
N SER A 6 49.30 41.44 -34.82
CA SER A 6 48.09 42.26 -34.77
C SER A 6 47.25 42.51 -36.04
N ARG A 7 45.93 42.34 -35.89
CA ARG A 7 44.92 43.43 -36.01
C ARG A 7 43.53 42.94 -35.63
N SER A 8 42.99 43.62 -34.66
CA SER A 8 41.59 43.68 -34.28
C SER A 8 40.74 44.34 -35.37
N ASN A 9 39.59 43.76 -35.70
CA ASN A 9 38.54 44.51 -36.39
C ASN A 9 37.29 44.56 -35.46
N ALA A 10 37.17 45.69 -34.81
CA ALA A 10 35.97 46.10 -34.12
C ALA A 10 34.91 46.50 -35.15
N ILE A 11 33.80 45.81 -35.18
CA ILE A 11 32.59 46.19 -35.95
C ILE A 11 31.81 47.21 -35.14
N SER A 12 31.70 48.42 -35.70
CA SER A 12 31.05 49.60 -35.19
C SER A 12 29.54 49.40 -35.05
N ARG A 13 28.97 49.90 -33.91
CA ARG A 13 27.55 49.93 -33.52
C ARG A 13 26.64 50.79 -34.38
N ARG A 14 27.01 51.18 -35.60
CA ARG A 14 26.21 52.12 -36.40
C ARG A 14 25.59 51.60 -37.70
N THR A 15 25.61 50.30 -37.99
CA THR A 15 25.12 49.76 -39.25
C THR A 15 23.96 48.76 -39.11
N VAL A 16 23.12 48.87 -38.08
CA VAL A 16 21.89 48.02 -37.91
C VAL A 16 20.65 48.91 -37.68
N LEU A 17 20.54 49.98 -38.45
CA LEU A 17 19.31 50.76 -38.51
C LEU A 17 19.12 51.23 -39.94
N GLN A 18 18.53 50.41 -40.80
CA GLN A 18 17.75 50.77 -41.99
C GLN A 18 17.60 49.54 -42.92
N THR A 19 16.46 48.92 -42.81
CA THR A 19 15.64 48.23 -43.86
C THR A 19 14.73 47.31 -43.08
N GLY A 20 13.47 47.45 -43.02
CA GLY A 20 12.46 47.73 -43.96
C GLY A 20 11.26 46.86 -43.58
N ALA A 21 10.14 47.46 -43.27
CA ALA A 21 8.85 46.82 -43.00
C ALA A 21 8.40 45.93 -44.15
N ALA A 22 7.96 44.73 -43.83
CA ALA A 22 6.81 44.02 -44.44
C ALA A 22 6.82 42.54 -44.02
N GLY A 23 5.71 42.04 -43.48
CA GLY A 23 5.51 40.64 -43.26
C GLY A 23 4.94 40.29 -41.87
N ALA A 24 3.72 40.75 -41.58
CA ALA A 24 2.93 40.21 -40.47
C ALA A 24 2.47 38.79 -40.86
N ALA A 25 3.26 37.78 -40.51
CA ALA A 25 2.84 36.37 -40.46
C ALA A 25 2.55 36.01 -38.99
N LEU A 26 1.30 35.73 -38.71
CA LEU A 26 0.80 35.21 -37.43
C LEU A 26 1.52 33.91 -37.08
N ALA A 27 2.64 33.98 -36.37
CA ALA A 27 3.15 32.89 -35.60
C ALA A 27 2.35 32.81 -34.30
N VAL A 28 1.38 31.92 -34.25
CA VAL A 28 0.81 31.42 -32.98
C VAL A 28 1.94 30.65 -32.30
N LEU A 29 2.80 31.37 -31.64
CA LEU A 29 3.76 30.78 -30.70
C LEU A 29 2.93 30.19 -29.57
N GLY A 30 2.79 28.87 -29.58
CA GLY A 30 2.27 28.13 -28.44
C GLY A 30 3.00 28.65 -27.20
N ALA A 31 2.28 29.28 -26.29
CA ALA A 31 2.81 29.67 -25.02
C ALA A 31 3.50 28.45 -24.40
N PRO A 32 4.73 28.57 -23.91
CA PRO A 32 5.35 27.47 -23.20
C PRO A 32 4.39 27.09 -22.08
N ARG A 33 3.93 25.83 -22.08
CA ARG A 33 3.26 25.28 -20.90
C ARG A 33 4.27 25.43 -19.79
N ILE A 34 4.12 26.49 -18.99
CA ILE A 34 4.83 26.62 -17.73
C ILE A 34 4.46 25.35 -16.98
N ALA A 35 5.41 24.43 -16.87
CA ALA A 35 5.27 23.32 -15.97
C ALA A 35 4.99 23.97 -14.61
N ARG A 36 3.72 23.93 -14.18
CA ARG A 36 3.34 24.39 -12.84
C ARG A 36 4.21 23.62 -11.89
N SER A 37 5.21 24.27 -11.33
CA SER A 37 5.90 23.79 -10.15
C SER A 37 4.82 23.32 -9.18
N GLN A 38 4.91 22.09 -8.68
CA GLN A 38 4.00 21.58 -7.66
C GLN A 38 4.21 22.45 -6.42
N SER A 39 3.43 23.50 -6.28
CA SER A 39 3.61 24.55 -5.26
C SER A 39 2.95 24.21 -3.92
N GLY A 40 2.40 23.01 -3.77
CA GLY A 40 1.77 22.54 -2.54
C GLY A 40 2.73 21.86 -1.57
N PRO A 41 2.32 21.64 -0.31
CA PRO A 41 3.10 20.87 0.64
C PRO A 41 3.38 19.47 0.08
N LYS A 42 4.57 18.93 0.40
CA LYS A 42 4.88 17.54 0.09
C LYS A 42 4.02 16.64 0.98
N ILE A 43 3.31 15.69 0.37
CA ILE A 43 2.45 14.73 1.07
C ILE A 43 3.19 13.39 1.11
N ARG A 44 3.63 12.97 2.28
CA ARG A 44 4.42 11.77 2.52
C ARG A 44 3.52 10.59 2.85
N ILE A 45 3.44 9.62 1.95
CA ILE A 45 2.56 8.44 2.12
C ILE A 45 3.40 7.18 2.29
N GLY A 46 3.27 6.57 3.47
CA GLY A 46 3.92 5.30 3.78
C GLY A 46 3.23 4.12 3.07
N TYR A 47 4.03 3.19 2.52
CA TYR A 47 3.55 1.92 2.00
C TYR A 47 4.53 0.79 2.31
N TRP A 48 4.06 -0.45 2.34
CA TRP A 48 4.90 -1.64 2.35
C TRP A 48 4.60 -2.52 1.14
N PRO A 49 5.55 -3.37 0.70
CA PRO A 49 5.51 -3.99 -0.63
C PRO A 49 4.54 -5.17 -0.74
N ILE A 50 3.24 -4.92 -0.59
CA ILE A 50 2.18 -5.92 -0.76
C ILE A 50 1.16 -5.50 -1.83
N ALA A 51 0.40 -6.48 -2.35
CA ALA A 51 -0.55 -6.25 -3.42
C ALA A 51 -1.71 -5.30 -3.03
N ALA A 52 -2.06 -5.23 -1.74
CA ALA A 52 -3.13 -4.34 -1.27
C ALA A 52 -2.87 -2.85 -1.54
N GLY A 53 -1.62 -2.42 -1.71
CA GLY A 53 -1.26 -1.05 -2.05
C GLY A 53 -1.57 -0.64 -3.49
N LEU A 54 -2.07 -1.54 -4.33
CA LEU A 54 -2.24 -1.33 -5.77
C LEU A 54 -3.01 -0.06 -6.16
N PRO A 55 -4.09 0.39 -5.49
CA PRO A 55 -4.75 1.64 -5.83
C PRO A 55 -3.84 2.86 -5.70
N PHE A 56 -3.00 2.88 -4.66
CA PHE A 56 -2.01 3.94 -4.46
C PHE A 56 -0.94 3.92 -5.56
N TYR A 57 -0.40 2.74 -5.86
CA TYR A 57 0.61 2.57 -6.91
C TYR A 57 0.07 3.01 -8.27
N ALA A 58 -1.14 2.57 -8.62
CA ALA A 58 -1.80 2.99 -9.85
C ALA A 58 -2.06 4.51 -9.89
N ALA A 59 -2.48 5.12 -8.79
CA ALA A 59 -2.72 6.55 -8.72
C ALA A 59 -1.44 7.39 -8.89
N VAL A 60 -0.30 6.90 -8.38
CA VAL A 60 1.03 7.51 -8.58
C VAL A 60 1.44 7.39 -10.04
N GLU A 61 1.44 6.18 -10.60
CA GLU A 61 1.94 5.89 -11.95
C GLU A 61 1.07 6.51 -13.05
N LEU A 62 -0.26 6.54 -12.86
CA LEU A 62 -1.20 7.20 -13.76
C LEU A 62 -1.21 8.73 -13.61
N GLY A 63 -0.47 9.27 -12.64
CA GLY A 63 -0.34 10.71 -12.45
C GLY A 63 -1.56 11.40 -11.82
N TYR A 64 -2.51 10.68 -11.22
CA TYR A 64 -3.73 11.26 -10.67
C TYR A 64 -3.48 12.30 -9.58
N PHE A 65 -2.43 12.12 -8.78
CA PHE A 65 -2.02 13.12 -7.80
C PHE A 65 -1.44 14.37 -8.46
N LYS A 66 -0.63 14.20 -9.51
CA LYS A 66 -0.05 15.33 -10.28
C LYS A 66 -1.15 16.12 -10.99
N GLU A 67 -2.13 15.44 -11.58
CA GLU A 67 -3.32 16.07 -12.21
C GLU A 67 -4.10 16.91 -11.19
N ALA A 68 -4.19 16.44 -9.93
CA ALA A 68 -4.82 17.16 -8.84
C ALA A 68 -3.96 18.33 -8.29
N GLY A 69 -2.75 18.54 -8.83
CA GLY A 69 -1.81 19.57 -8.37
C GLY A 69 -1.11 19.24 -7.05
N LEU A 70 -1.04 17.95 -6.69
CA LEU A 70 -0.45 17.46 -5.45
C LEU A 70 0.97 16.96 -5.64
N ASN A 71 1.83 17.21 -4.66
CA ASN A 71 3.19 16.69 -4.57
C ASN A 71 3.23 15.51 -3.59
N VAL A 72 2.98 14.29 -4.10
CA VAL A 72 2.95 13.07 -3.29
C VAL A 72 4.28 12.33 -3.38
N GLU A 73 4.84 11.99 -2.23
CA GLU A 73 6.02 11.16 -2.08
C GLU A 73 5.64 9.80 -1.48
N ALA A 74 6.00 8.72 -2.18
CA ALA A 74 5.79 7.36 -1.71
C ALA A 74 6.99 6.90 -0.88
N LEU A 75 6.78 6.60 0.41
CA LEU A 75 7.81 6.15 1.34
C LEU A 75 7.66 4.65 1.62
N LYS A 76 8.66 3.86 1.21
CA LYS A 76 8.68 2.41 1.42
C LYS A 76 9.12 2.06 2.83
N PHE A 77 8.36 1.17 3.48
CA PHE A 77 8.66 0.60 4.80
C PHE A 77 8.74 -0.93 4.73
N ALA A 78 9.40 -1.54 5.72
CA ALA A 78 9.50 -3.00 5.78
C ALA A 78 8.23 -3.68 6.29
N GLY A 79 7.33 -2.94 6.97
CA GLY A 79 6.09 -3.47 7.51
C GLY A 79 5.08 -2.39 7.92
N ALA A 80 3.84 -2.80 8.08
CA ALA A 80 2.71 -1.91 8.38
C ALA A 80 2.84 -1.19 9.73
N GLN A 81 3.42 -1.85 10.74
CA GLN A 81 3.64 -1.23 12.05
C GLN A 81 4.57 -0.02 11.95
N GLN A 82 5.66 -0.13 11.17
CA GLN A 82 6.60 0.98 10.97
C GLN A 82 5.97 2.18 10.26
N ILE A 83 4.95 1.96 9.41
CA ILE A 83 4.19 3.05 8.79
C ILE A 83 3.39 3.80 9.87
N MET A 84 2.69 3.07 10.73
CA MET A 84 1.93 3.66 11.85
C MET A 84 2.85 4.47 12.78
N GLU A 85 4.01 3.94 13.14
CA GLU A 85 5.04 4.63 13.91
C GLU A 85 5.57 5.87 13.16
N GLY A 86 5.70 5.77 11.83
CA GLY A 86 6.07 6.88 10.95
C GLY A 86 5.04 8.01 10.96
N MET A 87 3.75 7.67 10.99
CA MET A 87 2.67 8.66 11.11
C MET A 87 2.64 9.32 12.50
N LEU A 88 2.85 8.55 13.58
CA LEU A 88 2.91 9.10 14.94
C LEU A 88 4.11 10.03 15.16
N SER A 89 5.23 9.76 14.49
CA SER A 89 6.47 10.55 14.59
C SER A 89 6.62 11.62 13.51
N ASP A 90 5.55 11.98 12.80
CA ASP A 90 5.52 12.99 11.73
C ASP A 90 6.51 12.71 10.56
N ARG A 91 6.87 11.45 10.33
CA ARG A 91 7.61 11.04 9.12
C ARG A 91 6.71 10.80 7.92
N CYS A 92 5.43 10.50 8.16
CA CYS A 92 4.39 10.30 7.15
C CYS A 92 3.16 11.14 7.47
N ASP A 93 2.52 11.66 6.44
CA ASP A 93 1.24 12.38 6.52
C ASP A 93 0.06 11.42 6.38
N GLY A 94 0.34 10.20 5.92
CA GLY A 94 -0.66 9.15 5.75
C GLY A 94 -0.06 7.82 5.29
N SER A 95 -0.95 6.89 4.99
CA SER A 95 -0.61 5.52 4.57
C SER A 95 -1.42 5.06 3.38
N ALA A 96 -0.83 4.18 2.56
CA ALA A 96 -1.52 3.45 1.50
C ALA A 96 -2.29 2.24 2.06
N ASN A 97 -3.23 1.68 1.26
CA ASN A 97 -3.89 0.42 1.57
C ASN A 97 -2.88 -0.70 1.88
N GLY A 98 -3.28 -1.62 2.71
CA GLY A 98 -2.40 -2.66 3.25
C GLY A 98 -1.69 -2.26 4.53
N THR A 99 -1.67 -0.98 4.94
CA THR A 99 -1.27 -0.61 6.29
C THR A 99 -2.25 -1.24 7.27
N GLY A 100 -1.75 -2.07 8.19
CA GLY A 100 -2.56 -2.88 9.07
C GLY A 100 -3.56 -2.04 9.87
N SER A 101 -4.85 -2.30 9.69
CA SER A 101 -5.91 -1.53 10.35
C SER A 101 -5.81 -1.60 11.87
N ALA A 102 -5.42 -2.77 12.43
CA ALA A 102 -5.19 -2.90 13.87
C ALA A 102 -3.91 -2.17 14.32
N ASN A 103 -2.89 -2.05 13.48
CA ASN A 103 -1.73 -1.20 13.79
C ASN A 103 -2.13 0.27 13.86
N ILE A 104 -2.95 0.76 12.90
CA ILE A 104 -3.48 2.13 12.93
C ILE A 104 -4.32 2.34 14.20
N ALA A 105 -5.13 1.33 14.58
CA ALA A 105 -5.94 1.37 15.80
C ALA A 105 -5.09 1.45 17.07
N ILE A 106 -3.97 0.73 17.15
CA ILE A 106 -3.03 0.82 18.27
C ILE A 106 -2.46 2.23 18.37
N GLY A 107 -2.09 2.82 17.23
CA GLY A 107 -1.64 4.21 17.19
C GLY A 107 -2.72 5.20 17.63
N GLU A 108 -3.98 4.97 17.23
CA GLU A 108 -5.12 5.79 17.65
C GLU A 108 -5.40 5.68 19.17
N ILE A 109 -5.23 4.48 19.74
CA ILE A 109 -5.36 4.29 21.20
C ILE A 109 -4.23 5.01 21.95
N ALA A 110 -3.01 4.97 21.42
CA ALA A 110 -1.86 5.66 22.00
C ALA A 110 -1.93 7.18 21.87
N ALA A 111 -2.53 7.68 20.79
CA ALA A 111 -2.70 9.09 20.51
C ALA A 111 -4.10 9.35 19.92
N PRO A 112 -5.13 9.49 20.76
CA PRO A 112 -6.53 9.60 20.33
C PRO A 112 -6.79 10.77 19.39
N GLY A 113 -7.55 10.53 18.33
CA GLY A 113 -7.89 11.51 17.30
C GLY A 113 -6.81 11.70 16.23
N SER A 114 -5.77 10.86 16.19
CA SER A 114 -4.62 11.03 15.30
C SER A 114 -4.85 10.58 13.86
N PHE A 115 -5.77 9.63 13.60
CA PHE A 115 -5.88 9.02 12.27
C PHE A 115 -7.30 8.99 11.74
N LYS A 116 -7.43 9.17 10.41
CA LYS A 116 -8.70 8.98 9.69
C LYS A 116 -8.49 8.01 8.54
N ILE A 117 -9.22 6.89 8.57
CA ILE A 117 -9.27 5.89 7.52
C ILE A 117 -10.20 6.38 6.42
N PHE A 118 -9.69 6.53 5.20
CA PHE A 118 -10.49 6.97 4.04
C PHE A 118 -10.71 5.87 2.99
N CYS A 119 -9.95 4.77 3.06
CA CYS A 119 -10.13 3.59 2.22
C CYS A 119 -9.69 2.35 2.98
N SER A 120 -10.36 1.21 2.77
CA SER A 120 -9.91 -0.08 3.27
C SER A 120 -9.89 -1.12 2.16
N ASN A 121 -9.18 -2.25 2.39
CA ASN A 121 -9.09 -3.35 1.44
C ASN A 121 -9.69 -4.63 2.05
N PRO A 122 -11.04 -4.80 2.04
CA PRO A 122 -11.64 -6.02 2.48
C PRO A 122 -11.16 -7.21 1.62
N SER A 123 -10.81 -8.31 2.28
CA SER A 123 -10.38 -9.56 1.65
C SER A 123 -11.11 -10.75 2.22
N ASN A 124 -11.15 -11.82 1.45
CA ASN A 124 -11.79 -13.10 1.79
C ASN A 124 -11.35 -14.16 0.76
N VAL A 125 -11.96 -15.34 0.76
CA VAL A 125 -11.60 -16.41 -0.18
C VAL A 125 -11.83 -16.06 -1.66
N LYS A 126 -12.68 -15.08 -1.97
CA LYS A 126 -12.90 -14.59 -3.35
C LYS A 126 -11.92 -13.47 -3.73
N ASN A 127 -11.64 -12.58 -2.80
CA ASN A 127 -10.74 -11.45 -2.97
C ASN A 127 -9.51 -11.67 -2.09
N VAL A 128 -8.65 -12.61 -2.50
CA VAL A 128 -7.55 -13.11 -1.69
C VAL A 128 -6.48 -12.04 -1.50
N LEU A 129 -6.07 -11.87 -0.25
CA LEU A 129 -4.87 -11.12 0.14
C LEU A 129 -4.00 -11.97 1.07
N ASP A 130 -4.62 -12.71 1.99
CA ASP A 130 -3.97 -13.48 3.05
C ASP A 130 -4.04 -14.99 2.76
N GLU A 131 -2.97 -15.68 3.08
CA GLU A 131 -2.85 -17.12 2.84
C GLU A 131 -1.80 -17.75 3.75
N VAL A 132 -1.87 -19.08 3.84
CA VAL A 132 -0.79 -19.91 4.40
C VAL A 132 -0.16 -20.71 3.26
N ILE A 133 1.15 -20.57 3.12
CA ILE A 133 1.96 -21.28 2.13
C ILE A 133 2.90 -22.26 2.81
N VAL A 134 3.22 -23.35 2.11
CA VAL A 134 4.17 -24.40 2.56
C VAL A 134 5.13 -24.71 1.41
N PRO A 135 6.29 -25.35 1.68
CA PRO A 135 7.17 -25.83 0.62
C PRO A 135 6.42 -26.68 -0.42
N ALA A 136 6.76 -26.57 -1.69
CA ALA A 136 6.09 -27.34 -2.77
C ALA A 136 6.09 -28.85 -2.50
N ALA A 137 7.19 -29.38 -1.94
CA ALA A 137 7.33 -30.78 -1.56
C ALA A 137 6.64 -31.18 -0.24
N SER A 138 6.03 -30.21 0.47
CA SER A 138 5.33 -30.50 1.74
C SER A 138 4.16 -31.46 1.52
N THR A 139 3.98 -32.41 2.44
CA THR A 139 2.83 -33.32 2.47
C THR A 139 1.61 -32.75 3.19
N ALA A 140 1.72 -31.56 3.80
CA ALA A 140 0.63 -30.91 4.48
C ALA A 140 -0.56 -30.66 3.52
N LYS A 141 -1.77 -30.96 3.98
CA LYS A 141 -3.05 -30.81 3.26
C LYS A 141 -4.01 -29.88 3.99
N THR A 142 -3.83 -29.70 5.29
CA THR A 142 -4.70 -28.90 6.16
C THR A 142 -3.87 -28.05 7.10
N MET A 143 -4.49 -27.04 7.71
CA MET A 143 -3.84 -26.22 8.73
C MET A 143 -3.33 -27.06 9.92
N ALA A 144 -4.08 -28.09 10.31
CA ALA A 144 -3.72 -28.97 11.42
C ALA A 144 -2.39 -29.74 11.20
N ASP A 145 -1.97 -29.93 9.95
CA ASP A 145 -0.69 -30.57 9.61
C ASP A 145 0.52 -29.71 9.98
N LEU A 146 0.30 -28.44 10.32
CA LEU A 146 1.31 -27.52 10.85
C LEU A 146 1.48 -27.62 12.37
N LYS A 147 0.88 -28.60 13.05
CA LYS A 147 1.03 -28.84 14.49
C LYS A 147 2.50 -28.95 14.88
N GLY A 148 2.93 -28.15 15.87
CA GLY A 148 4.31 -28.16 16.37
C GLY A 148 5.35 -27.62 15.40
N LYS A 149 4.95 -27.06 14.24
CA LYS A 149 5.82 -26.58 13.18
C LYS A 149 6.24 -25.13 13.39
N ARG A 150 7.31 -24.72 12.69
CA ARG A 150 7.78 -23.34 12.65
C ARG A 150 7.09 -22.62 11.49
N VAL A 151 6.27 -21.62 11.78
CA VAL A 151 5.48 -20.89 10.78
C VAL A 151 5.90 -19.43 10.76
N GLY A 152 6.33 -18.94 9.61
CA GLY A 152 6.69 -17.55 9.41
C GLY A 152 5.46 -16.64 9.43
N SER A 153 5.64 -15.41 9.85
CA SER A 153 4.67 -14.31 9.73
C SER A 153 5.36 -13.02 9.38
N GLY A 154 4.71 -12.14 8.65
CA GLY A 154 5.17 -10.76 8.49
C GLY A 154 5.36 -10.08 9.85
N PRO A 155 6.24 -9.07 9.94
CA PRO A 155 6.54 -8.40 11.20
C PRO A 155 5.35 -7.57 11.71
N GLY A 156 5.35 -7.37 13.01
CA GLY A 156 4.40 -6.49 13.71
C GLY A 156 3.22 -7.21 14.32
N ILE A 157 2.68 -6.54 15.34
CA ILE A 157 1.72 -7.14 16.28
C ILE A 157 0.45 -7.66 15.59
N GLN A 158 -0.05 -6.97 14.56
CA GLN A 158 -1.22 -7.44 13.81
C GLN A 158 -0.94 -8.79 13.13
N ASN A 159 0.14 -8.88 12.34
CA ASN A 159 0.45 -10.08 11.57
C ASN A 159 0.71 -11.28 12.48
N VAL A 160 1.51 -11.08 13.53
CA VAL A 160 1.84 -12.14 14.50
C VAL A 160 0.59 -12.64 15.24
N THR A 161 -0.28 -11.72 15.66
CA THR A 161 -1.54 -12.07 16.34
C THR A 161 -2.45 -12.86 15.42
N LEU A 162 -2.58 -12.43 14.17
CA LEU A 162 -3.42 -13.11 13.18
C LEU A 162 -2.85 -14.49 12.85
N ALA A 163 -1.55 -14.62 12.60
CA ALA A 163 -0.90 -15.90 12.36
C ALA A 163 -1.15 -16.89 13.50
N LYS A 164 -0.92 -16.47 14.76
CA LYS A 164 -1.17 -17.30 15.94
C LYS A 164 -2.64 -17.72 16.02
N THR A 165 -3.57 -16.79 15.81
CA THR A 165 -5.02 -17.07 15.89
C THR A 165 -5.47 -18.03 14.79
N VAL A 166 -4.98 -17.85 13.56
CA VAL A 166 -5.28 -18.74 12.42
C VAL A 166 -4.77 -20.15 12.69
N LEU A 167 -3.53 -20.28 13.14
CA LEU A 167 -2.92 -21.58 13.45
C LEU A 167 -3.66 -22.28 14.59
N GLU A 168 -3.96 -21.58 15.66
CA GLU A 168 -4.71 -22.09 16.81
C GLU A 168 -6.08 -22.61 16.38
N ARG A 169 -6.89 -21.75 15.71
CA ARG A 169 -8.25 -22.09 15.27
C ARG A 169 -8.28 -23.11 14.11
N GLY A 170 -7.21 -23.18 13.35
CA GLY A 170 -7.02 -24.16 12.29
C GLY A 170 -6.50 -25.52 12.78
N GLY A 171 -6.27 -25.70 14.09
CA GLY A 171 -5.83 -26.96 14.68
C GLY A 171 -4.31 -27.18 14.68
N ALA A 172 -3.51 -26.21 14.29
CA ALA A 172 -2.04 -26.29 14.30
C ALA A 172 -1.48 -26.01 15.72
N THR A 173 -1.95 -26.77 16.71
CA THR A 173 -1.57 -26.58 18.12
C THR A 173 -0.07 -26.73 18.32
N GLY A 174 0.54 -25.87 19.13
CA GLY A 174 1.98 -25.87 19.42
C GLY A 174 2.86 -25.37 18.27
N ALA A 175 2.29 -24.85 17.18
CA ALA A 175 3.07 -24.18 16.15
C ALA A 175 3.73 -22.91 16.71
N THR A 176 5.00 -22.70 16.34
CA THR A 176 5.77 -21.52 16.73
C THR A 176 5.74 -20.49 15.60
N VAL A 177 5.30 -19.26 15.90
CA VAL A 177 5.31 -18.16 14.93
C VAL A 177 6.64 -17.42 15.00
N VAL A 178 7.30 -17.30 13.84
CA VAL A 178 8.59 -16.62 13.65
C VAL A 178 8.37 -15.36 12.80
N GLU A 179 8.73 -14.19 13.32
CA GLU A 179 8.66 -12.95 12.55
C GLU A 179 9.76 -12.89 11.50
N LEU A 180 9.36 -12.63 10.26
CA LEU A 180 10.28 -12.50 9.12
C LEU A 180 9.68 -11.53 8.09
N PRO A 181 10.48 -10.63 7.49
CA PRO A 181 9.98 -9.80 6.39
C PRO A 181 9.33 -10.64 5.29
N ILE A 182 8.15 -10.24 4.82
CA ILE A 182 7.33 -11.01 3.86
C ILE A 182 8.13 -11.40 2.62
N GLY A 183 8.99 -10.53 2.11
CA GLY A 183 9.86 -10.82 0.96
C GLY A 183 10.88 -11.95 1.18
N GLN A 184 11.08 -12.41 2.42
CA GLN A 184 12.01 -13.50 2.77
C GLN A 184 11.28 -14.83 2.98
N HIS A 185 9.95 -14.87 3.00
CA HIS A 185 9.17 -16.06 3.31
C HIS A 185 9.47 -17.22 2.35
N VAL A 186 9.46 -16.97 1.05
CA VAL A 186 9.71 -18.01 0.02
C VAL A 186 11.12 -18.57 0.15
N ALA A 187 12.12 -17.73 0.36
CA ALA A 187 13.50 -18.16 0.53
C ALA A 187 13.71 -18.96 1.82
N ALA A 188 13.09 -18.57 2.92
CA ALA A 188 13.16 -19.29 4.19
C ALA A 188 12.49 -20.68 4.13
N LEU A 189 11.38 -20.80 3.40
CA LEU A 189 10.73 -22.09 3.12
C LEU A 189 11.62 -22.97 2.23
N ALA A 190 12.23 -22.42 1.19
CA ALA A 190 13.15 -23.14 0.31
C ALA A 190 14.39 -23.68 1.06
N ALA A 191 14.89 -22.90 2.02
CA ALA A 191 16.04 -23.27 2.85
C ALA A 191 15.68 -24.23 4.01
N GLY A 192 14.41 -24.61 4.18
CA GLY A 192 13.97 -25.46 5.29
C GLY A 192 14.06 -24.80 6.67
N GLN A 193 14.16 -23.47 6.72
CA GLN A 193 14.18 -22.71 7.97
C GLN A 193 12.79 -22.63 8.60
N LEU A 194 11.74 -22.71 7.79
CA LEU A 194 10.34 -22.67 8.16
C LEU A 194 9.59 -23.84 7.50
N ASP A 195 8.53 -24.29 8.14
CA ASP A 195 7.66 -25.38 7.65
C ASP A 195 6.42 -24.82 6.92
N GLY A 196 6.05 -23.59 7.20
CA GLY A 196 4.97 -22.85 6.57
C GLY A 196 5.13 -21.33 6.80
N CYS A 197 4.35 -20.52 6.11
CA CYS A 197 4.24 -19.09 6.38
C CYS A 197 2.80 -18.62 6.24
N TYR A 198 2.31 -17.87 7.22
CA TYR A 198 1.20 -16.94 7.03
C TYR A 198 1.75 -15.73 6.29
N THR A 199 1.24 -15.47 5.11
CA THR A 199 1.78 -14.44 4.23
C THR A 199 0.68 -13.66 3.52
N LEU A 200 1.08 -12.63 2.80
CA LEU A 200 0.21 -11.78 2.01
C LEU A 200 0.69 -11.71 0.56
N GLU A 201 -0.25 -11.54 -0.36
CA GLU A 201 0.07 -11.38 -1.77
C GLU A 201 0.93 -10.10 -2.03
N PRO A 202 1.89 -10.18 -2.95
CA PRO A 202 2.08 -11.20 -3.98
C PRO A 202 3.03 -12.35 -3.60
N THR A 203 3.38 -12.54 -2.33
CA THR A 203 4.40 -13.51 -1.92
C THR A 203 4.00 -14.95 -2.24
N GLY A 204 2.75 -15.33 -2.01
CA GLY A 204 2.27 -16.65 -2.37
C GLY A 204 2.27 -16.90 -3.87
N THR A 205 1.84 -15.91 -4.65
CA THR A 205 1.92 -15.99 -6.12
C THR A 205 3.37 -16.16 -6.59
N ILE A 206 4.33 -15.41 -6.04
CA ILE A 206 5.76 -15.56 -6.37
C ILE A 206 6.23 -16.99 -6.08
N GLY A 207 5.98 -17.49 -4.88
CA GLY A 207 6.43 -18.81 -4.48
C GLY A 207 5.78 -19.93 -5.28
N ARG A 208 4.49 -19.82 -5.61
CA ARG A 208 3.74 -20.78 -6.43
C ARG A 208 4.25 -20.82 -7.87
N LEU A 209 4.46 -19.66 -8.49
CA LEU A 209 4.82 -19.59 -9.91
C LEU A 209 6.28 -19.99 -10.18
N ASN A 210 7.19 -19.77 -9.21
CA ASN A 210 8.56 -20.29 -9.34
C ASN A 210 8.74 -21.72 -8.78
N GLY A 211 7.64 -22.40 -8.42
CA GLY A 211 7.64 -23.81 -8.02
C GLY A 211 8.26 -24.08 -6.64
N THR A 212 8.53 -23.04 -5.86
CA THR A 212 9.18 -23.16 -4.53
C THR A 212 8.19 -23.53 -3.44
N THR A 213 6.98 -22.97 -3.52
CA THR A 213 5.94 -23.17 -2.51
C THR A 213 4.59 -23.50 -3.16
N LYS A 214 3.65 -23.96 -2.35
CA LYS A 214 2.24 -24.08 -2.70
C LYS A 214 1.37 -23.44 -1.64
N VAL A 215 0.21 -22.94 -2.05
CA VAL A 215 -0.81 -22.44 -1.12
C VAL A 215 -1.44 -23.63 -0.42
N LEU A 216 -1.36 -23.65 0.90
CA LEU A 216 -2.07 -24.61 1.74
C LEU A 216 -3.53 -24.18 1.88
N GLU A 217 -3.75 -22.90 2.17
CA GLU A 217 -5.08 -22.33 2.32
C GLU A 217 -5.04 -20.80 2.13
N ALA A 218 -6.06 -20.24 1.47
CA ALA A 218 -6.21 -18.80 1.22
C ALA A 218 -7.45 -18.24 1.91
N GLY A 219 -7.45 -16.91 2.18
CA GLY A 219 -8.56 -16.24 2.87
C GLY A 219 -8.73 -16.72 4.30
N VAL A 220 -7.63 -17.09 4.93
CA VAL A 220 -7.60 -17.77 6.24
C VAL A 220 -8.14 -16.89 7.37
N ILE A 221 -8.04 -15.57 7.26
CA ILE A 221 -8.59 -14.66 8.28
C ILE A 221 -10.11 -14.66 8.23
N ALA A 222 -10.71 -14.55 7.05
CA ALA A 222 -12.16 -14.62 6.90
C ALA A 222 -12.71 -15.93 7.51
N LYS A 223 -12.07 -17.05 7.19
CA LYS A 223 -12.49 -18.37 7.66
C LYS A 223 -12.27 -18.56 9.16
N TYR A 224 -11.05 -18.39 9.63
CA TYR A 224 -10.67 -18.78 11.00
C TYR A 224 -10.88 -17.67 12.04
N VAL A 225 -10.82 -16.38 11.63
CA VAL A 225 -10.98 -15.26 12.55
C VAL A 225 -12.42 -14.75 12.54
N LEU A 226 -12.99 -14.53 11.36
CA LEU A 226 -14.37 -14.01 11.25
C LEU A 226 -15.43 -15.09 11.25
N GLY A 227 -15.05 -16.35 11.02
CA GLY A 227 -15.94 -17.53 11.08
C GLY A 227 -16.76 -17.75 9.81
N ASP A 228 -16.56 -16.99 8.75
CA ASP A 228 -17.19 -17.14 7.46
C ASP A 228 -16.16 -16.83 6.35
N PRO A 229 -15.85 -17.82 5.46
CA PRO A 229 -14.89 -17.61 4.38
C PRO A 229 -15.21 -16.44 3.44
N MET A 230 -16.46 -16.01 3.38
CA MET A 230 -16.91 -14.87 2.58
C MET A 230 -16.98 -13.56 3.35
N ALA A 231 -16.79 -13.57 4.67
CA ALA A 231 -16.82 -12.36 5.48
C ALA A 231 -15.70 -11.38 5.03
N PRO A 232 -15.99 -10.09 4.90
CA PRO A 232 -15.00 -9.10 4.51
C PRO A 232 -14.04 -8.83 5.68
N TRP A 233 -12.78 -9.24 5.53
CA TRP A 233 -11.73 -8.87 6.48
C TRP A 233 -11.13 -7.51 6.10
N PHE A 234 -11.37 -6.50 6.92
CA PHE A 234 -10.81 -5.15 6.77
C PHE A 234 -9.42 -5.04 7.42
N GLY A 235 -8.52 -5.90 7.01
CA GLY A 235 -7.19 -6.05 7.62
C GLY A 235 -6.18 -4.97 7.28
N GLY A 236 -6.40 -4.23 6.20
CA GLY A 236 -5.55 -3.13 5.76
C GLY A 236 -6.36 -1.92 5.37
N SER A 237 -5.81 -0.75 5.65
CA SER A 237 -6.46 0.53 5.33
C SER A 237 -5.46 1.55 4.81
N ALA A 238 -5.98 2.53 4.08
CA ALA A 238 -5.31 3.78 3.78
C ALA A 238 -5.86 4.87 4.71
N SER A 239 -4.98 5.66 5.28
CA SER A 239 -5.33 6.70 6.24
C SER A 239 -4.54 7.98 6.04
N LEU A 240 -5.06 9.09 6.52
CA LEU A 240 -4.34 10.34 6.72
C LEU A 240 -4.26 10.66 8.21
N THR A 241 -3.20 11.36 8.60
CA THR A 241 -3.13 11.92 9.95
C THR A 241 -4.12 13.08 10.08
N SER A 242 -4.78 13.17 11.23
CA SER A 242 -5.69 14.30 11.52
C SER A 242 -4.95 15.65 11.53
N ALA A 243 -3.67 15.64 11.89
CA ALA A 243 -2.81 16.83 11.82
C ALA A 243 -2.67 17.32 10.39
N PHE A 244 -2.39 16.43 9.42
CA PHE A 244 -2.33 16.79 8.00
C PHE A 244 -3.67 17.28 7.48
N ILE A 245 -4.77 16.58 7.78
CA ILE A 245 -6.13 16.97 7.35
C ILE A 245 -6.47 18.37 7.86
N LYS A 246 -6.17 18.65 9.13
CA LYS A 246 -6.45 19.95 9.77
C LYS A 246 -5.60 21.09 9.20
N ALA A 247 -4.32 20.82 8.94
CA ALA A 247 -3.41 21.83 8.40
C ALA A 247 -3.63 22.09 6.90
N ASN A 248 -4.08 21.08 6.13
CA ASN A 248 -4.18 21.12 4.67
C ASN A 248 -5.52 20.51 4.19
N PRO A 249 -6.68 21.05 4.58
CA PRO A 249 -7.98 20.43 4.31
C PRO A 249 -8.29 20.31 2.81
N ALA A 250 -7.90 21.29 2.02
CA ALA A 250 -8.11 21.28 0.57
C ALA A 250 -7.25 20.20 -0.12
N GLU A 251 -6.00 20.07 0.27
CA GLU A 251 -5.06 19.07 -0.24
C GLU A 251 -5.47 17.67 0.20
N ALA A 252 -5.91 17.48 1.44
CA ALA A 252 -6.43 16.22 1.94
C ALA A 252 -7.65 15.74 1.11
N LYS A 253 -8.60 16.64 0.83
CA LYS A 253 -9.76 16.32 -0.02
C LYS A 253 -9.36 15.96 -1.45
N LYS A 254 -8.45 16.74 -2.06
CA LYS A 254 -7.91 16.44 -3.40
C LYS A 254 -7.18 15.09 -3.41
N PHE A 255 -6.39 14.79 -2.37
CA PHE A 255 -5.66 13.55 -2.24
C PHE A 255 -6.61 12.35 -2.19
N ILE A 256 -7.63 12.37 -1.32
CA ILE A 256 -8.63 11.30 -1.20
C ILE A 256 -9.39 11.12 -2.53
N THR A 257 -9.76 12.23 -3.20
CA THR A 257 -10.41 12.16 -4.51
C THR A 257 -9.50 11.52 -5.58
N ALA A 258 -8.23 11.90 -5.65
CA ALA A 258 -7.27 11.34 -6.59
C ALA A 258 -6.97 9.86 -6.28
N TYR A 259 -6.90 9.51 -4.99
CA TYR A 259 -6.78 8.12 -4.54
C TYR A 259 -7.99 7.29 -4.97
N GLY A 260 -9.20 7.82 -4.84
CA GLY A 260 -10.44 7.20 -5.32
C GLY A 260 -10.44 6.90 -6.82
N LYS A 261 -9.81 7.75 -7.65
CA LYS A 261 -9.58 7.43 -9.08
C LYS A 261 -8.71 6.17 -9.22
N GLY A 262 -7.67 6.01 -8.41
CA GLY A 262 -6.84 4.80 -8.37
C GLY A 262 -7.65 3.56 -7.98
N VAL A 263 -8.49 3.66 -6.95
CA VAL A 263 -9.41 2.59 -6.54
C VAL A 263 -10.35 2.22 -7.69
N ASN A 264 -10.98 3.20 -8.34
CA ASN A 264 -11.87 2.96 -9.47
C ASN A 264 -11.15 2.32 -10.66
N TYR A 265 -9.91 2.74 -10.94
CA TYR A 265 -9.10 2.15 -12.00
C TYR A 265 -8.83 0.65 -11.72
N VAL A 266 -8.43 0.30 -10.50
CA VAL A 266 -8.20 -1.10 -10.11
C VAL A 266 -9.48 -1.93 -10.21
N ARG A 267 -10.64 -1.39 -9.85
CA ARG A 267 -11.92 -2.06 -9.93
C ARG A 267 -12.38 -2.32 -11.36
N THR A 268 -12.20 -1.33 -12.25
CA THR A 268 -12.73 -1.39 -13.63
C THR A 268 -11.76 -1.97 -14.64
N LYS A 269 -10.45 -1.87 -14.35
CA LYS A 269 -9.35 -2.29 -15.22
C LYS A 269 -8.33 -3.16 -14.47
N SER A 270 -8.82 -4.14 -13.72
CA SER A 270 -8.02 -4.94 -12.81
C SER A 270 -6.85 -5.67 -13.50
N ALA A 271 -7.04 -6.14 -14.73
CA ALA A 271 -6.00 -6.80 -15.51
C ALA A 271 -4.85 -5.82 -15.83
N GLU A 272 -5.19 -4.61 -16.31
CA GLU A 272 -4.22 -3.58 -16.65
C GLU A 272 -3.55 -3.02 -15.39
N ALA A 273 -4.30 -2.88 -14.28
CA ALA A 273 -3.81 -2.30 -13.05
C ALA A 273 -2.67 -3.12 -12.41
N ARG A 274 -2.69 -4.46 -12.56
CA ARG A 274 -1.69 -5.35 -11.97
C ARG A 274 -0.25 -5.02 -12.36
N GLN A 275 -0.01 -4.42 -13.54
CA GLN A 275 1.32 -3.98 -13.95
C GLN A 275 1.97 -3.01 -12.95
N TYR A 276 1.17 -2.22 -12.23
CA TYR A 276 1.65 -1.26 -11.23
C TYR A 276 2.08 -1.90 -9.90
N LEU A 277 2.00 -3.21 -9.78
CA LEU A 277 2.68 -3.94 -8.68
C LEU A 277 4.20 -3.91 -8.84
N LYS A 278 4.70 -3.79 -10.08
CA LYS A 278 6.13 -3.64 -10.36
C LYS A 278 6.68 -2.36 -9.73
N GLY A 279 7.89 -2.44 -9.23
CA GLY A 279 8.56 -1.31 -8.58
C GLY A 279 8.10 -1.01 -7.16
N TYR A 280 6.91 -1.50 -6.77
CA TYR A 280 6.38 -1.35 -5.41
C TYR A 280 6.42 -2.65 -4.61
N THR A 281 6.36 -3.80 -5.26
CA THR A 281 6.44 -5.13 -4.66
C THR A 281 7.61 -5.93 -5.23
N ALA A 282 7.79 -7.16 -4.77
CA ALA A 282 8.85 -8.05 -5.28
C ALA A 282 8.44 -8.81 -6.56
N ILE A 283 7.20 -8.64 -7.04
CA ILE A 283 6.74 -9.33 -8.25
C ILE A 283 7.20 -8.61 -9.52
N GLU A 284 7.62 -9.38 -10.52
CA GLU A 284 8.17 -8.86 -11.76
C GLU A 284 7.53 -9.50 -13.01
N GLY A 285 7.67 -8.82 -14.15
CA GLY A 285 7.33 -9.35 -15.45
C GLY A 285 5.86 -9.73 -15.62
N ALA A 286 5.62 -10.80 -16.35
CA ALA A 286 4.30 -11.34 -16.63
C ALA A 286 3.61 -11.96 -15.39
N LEU A 287 4.36 -12.23 -14.32
CA LEU A 287 3.81 -12.81 -13.08
C LEU A 287 2.80 -11.90 -12.40
N THR A 288 2.82 -10.60 -12.68
CA THR A 288 1.86 -9.64 -12.12
C THR A 288 0.41 -9.98 -12.47
N SER A 289 0.14 -10.59 -13.64
CA SER A 289 -1.21 -10.99 -14.08
C SER A 289 -1.86 -12.03 -13.18
N GLU A 290 -1.04 -12.83 -12.50
CA GLU A 290 -1.48 -13.96 -11.69
C GLU A 290 -1.82 -13.58 -10.24
N VAL A 291 -1.47 -12.36 -9.82
CA VAL A 291 -1.71 -11.91 -8.43
C VAL A 291 -3.21 -11.72 -8.19
N PRO A 292 -3.81 -12.42 -7.23
CA PRO A 292 -5.16 -12.12 -6.80
C PRO A 292 -5.22 -10.73 -6.14
N LEU A 293 -6.38 -10.12 -6.18
CA LEU A 293 -6.57 -8.77 -5.65
C LEU A 293 -7.62 -8.77 -4.54
N ALA A 294 -7.32 -8.09 -3.45
CA ALA A 294 -8.30 -7.69 -2.46
C ALA A 294 -9.38 -6.80 -3.10
N ALA A 295 -10.55 -6.72 -2.50
CA ALA A 295 -11.48 -5.65 -2.80
C ALA A 295 -11.02 -4.33 -2.17
N TYR A 296 -11.63 -3.24 -2.56
CA TYR A 296 -11.35 -1.91 -1.99
C TYR A 296 -12.66 -1.20 -1.70
N MET A 297 -12.69 -0.40 -0.64
CA MET A 297 -13.88 0.34 -0.20
C MET A 297 -13.47 1.72 0.28
N MET A 298 -14.02 2.76 -0.34
CA MET A 298 -13.80 4.16 0.07
C MET A 298 -14.69 4.48 1.27
N TYR A 299 -14.33 5.53 2.00
CA TYR A 299 -14.99 5.93 3.26
C TYR A 299 -16.50 6.16 3.13
N ASP A 300 -16.97 6.63 1.99
CA ASP A 300 -18.37 6.93 1.67
C ASP A 300 -19.17 5.72 1.16
N GLU A 301 -18.54 4.57 1.03
CA GLU A 301 -19.16 3.31 0.58
C GLU A 301 -19.48 2.35 1.74
N PHE A 302 -18.98 2.61 2.96
CA PHE A 302 -19.19 1.73 4.11
C PHE A 302 -20.67 1.69 4.52
N LYS A 303 -21.23 0.49 4.54
CA LYS A 303 -22.56 0.21 5.08
C LYS A 303 -22.47 -0.20 6.55
N PRO A 304 -23.56 -0.13 7.33
CA PRO A 304 -23.55 -0.59 8.72
C PRO A 304 -23.03 -2.02 8.92
N ALA A 305 -23.31 -2.93 7.98
CA ALA A 305 -22.81 -4.31 8.02
C ALA A 305 -21.28 -4.37 7.83
N ASP A 306 -20.69 -3.51 6.99
CA ASP A 306 -19.25 -3.44 6.78
C ASP A 306 -18.55 -2.92 8.03
N VAL A 307 -19.11 -1.88 8.65
CA VAL A 307 -18.61 -1.34 9.93
C VAL A 307 -18.66 -2.40 11.02
N ALA A 308 -19.74 -3.20 11.09
CA ALA A 308 -19.89 -4.29 12.05
C ALA A 308 -18.81 -5.39 11.84
N HIS A 309 -18.53 -5.79 10.60
CA HIS A 309 -17.45 -6.73 10.30
C HIS A 309 -16.07 -6.16 10.65
N PHE A 310 -15.84 -4.89 10.35
CA PHE A 310 -14.61 -4.21 10.72
C PHE A 310 -14.45 -4.13 12.24
N GLN A 311 -15.54 -3.82 12.97
CA GLN A 311 -15.56 -3.81 14.44
C GLN A 311 -15.24 -5.20 15.02
N LYS A 312 -15.85 -6.27 14.48
CA LYS A 312 -15.55 -7.65 14.89
C LYS A 312 -14.05 -7.99 14.75
N PHE A 313 -13.40 -7.46 13.72
CA PHE A 313 -11.95 -7.60 13.57
C PHE A 313 -11.19 -6.85 14.67
N PHE A 314 -11.59 -5.64 15.04
CA PHE A 314 -10.96 -4.89 16.13
C PHE A 314 -11.22 -5.53 17.50
N ASP A 315 -12.42 -6.08 17.70
CA ASP A 315 -12.78 -6.73 18.97
C ASP A 315 -11.86 -7.94 19.25
N LEU A 316 -11.35 -8.65 18.22
CA LEU A 316 -10.34 -9.70 18.41
C LEU A 316 -9.09 -9.17 19.14
N PHE A 317 -8.60 -7.98 18.80
CA PHE A 317 -7.41 -7.42 19.44
C PHE A 317 -7.69 -6.95 20.86
N SER A 318 -8.93 -6.54 21.15
CA SER A 318 -9.39 -6.27 22.50
C SER A 318 -9.49 -7.56 23.33
N GLU A 319 -10.05 -8.64 22.77
CA GLU A 319 -10.14 -9.96 23.39
C GLU A 319 -8.77 -10.56 23.72
N LYS A 320 -7.79 -10.33 22.83
CA LYS A 320 -6.40 -10.77 23.03
C LYS A 320 -5.60 -9.84 23.98
N GLY A 321 -6.22 -8.80 24.54
CA GLY A 321 -5.57 -7.84 25.43
C GLY A 321 -4.53 -6.93 24.77
N ILE A 322 -4.56 -6.83 23.45
CA ILE A 322 -3.63 -5.98 22.68
C ILE A 322 -4.11 -4.54 22.68
N PHE A 323 -5.41 -4.33 22.47
CA PHE A 323 -6.01 -3.02 22.64
C PHE A 323 -6.24 -2.77 24.12
N THR A 324 -5.60 -1.74 24.66
CA THR A 324 -5.72 -1.32 26.07
C THR A 324 -7.06 -0.64 26.38
N SER A 325 -7.80 -0.26 25.34
CA SER A 325 -9.18 0.25 25.42
C SER A 325 -9.95 -0.18 24.20
N ARG A 326 -11.28 -0.32 24.33
CA ARG A 326 -12.13 -0.62 23.18
C ARG A 326 -12.20 0.59 22.26
N LEU A 327 -11.81 0.41 21.01
CA LEU A 327 -11.86 1.43 19.97
C LEU A 327 -13.00 1.14 18.99
N MET A 328 -13.84 2.14 18.76
CA MET A 328 -14.94 2.03 17.79
C MET A 328 -14.46 2.43 16.40
N VAL A 329 -14.60 1.53 15.43
CA VAL A 329 -14.19 1.75 14.03
C VAL A 329 -14.77 3.04 13.45
N ASP A 330 -16.06 3.31 13.73
CA ASP A 330 -16.76 4.49 13.20
C ASP A 330 -16.08 5.82 13.57
N THR A 331 -15.39 5.89 14.71
CA THR A 331 -14.65 7.10 15.15
C THR A 331 -13.40 7.35 14.31
N MET A 332 -12.86 6.30 13.69
CA MET A 332 -11.67 6.36 12.86
C MET A 332 -11.97 6.60 11.38
N LEU A 333 -13.19 6.37 10.93
CA LEU A 333 -13.54 6.61 9.54
C LEU A 333 -13.53 8.10 9.21
N TYR A 334 -12.98 8.44 8.05
CA TYR A 334 -13.09 9.77 7.49
C TYR A 334 -14.55 10.07 7.16
N LYS A 335 -15.02 11.29 7.39
CA LYS A 335 -16.43 11.66 7.23
C LYS A 335 -16.68 12.77 6.18
N GLY A 336 -15.61 13.16 5.41
CA GLY A 336 -15.69 14.21 4.39
C GLY A 336 -15.20 15.57 4.86
#